data_b64a342588fa2bbe7de0e1116e1c218f
#
_entry.id   b64a342588fa2bbe7de0e1116e1c218f
#
_cell.length_a   1.000
_cell.length_b   1.000
_cell.length_c   1.000
_cell.angle_alpha   90.00
_cell.angle_beta   90.00
_cell.angle_gamma   90.00
#
_symmetry.space_group_name_H-M   'P 1'
#
loop_
_entity.id
_entity.type
_entity.pdbx_description
1 polymer ?
#
loop_
_entity_poly.entity_id
_entity_poly.type
_entity_poly.pdbx_seq_one_letter_code
_entity_poly.pdbx_strand_id
1 'polypeptide(L)'
;MVHEDAGHYAAKHPGGKIDRAIADAIAGKEKEGRITCVAAHAIAKKQACSPTVVGMNIDLLEKRIRRCQLGLFGYGLKKKKAVKPAAMVTKTLKTAIRKAMDGDCITCQAAWELANKMSLTRLEVSSACEAMKVKISTCQLGAF
;
A
#
# COMPACT_ATOMS: atom_id res chain seq x y z
N MET A 1 -5.19 -5.67 -1.97
CA MET A 1 -6.41 -6.47 -2.06
C MET A 1 -6.25 -7.53 -3.11
N VAL A 2 -6.41 -8.78 -2.70
CA VAL A 2 -6.38 -9.87 -3.66
C VAL A 2 -7.73 -9.95 -4.38
N HIS A 3 -7.70 -10.39 -5.63
CA HIS A 3 -8.88 -10.45 -6.47
C HIS A 3 -9.97 -11.38 -5.90
N GLU A 4 -9.55 -12.41 -5.21
CA GLU A 4 -10.43 -13.40 -4.59
C GLU A 4 -11.32 -12.80 -3.49
N ASP A 5 -10.90 -11.70 -2.86
CA ASP A 5 -11.65 -11.03 -1.81
C ASP A 5 -12.66 -10.01 -2.35
N ALA A 6 -12.73 -9.81 -3.67
CA ALA A 6 -13.63 -8.82 -4.26
C ALA A 6 -15.09 -9.12 -3.89
N GLY A 7 -15.77 -8.13 -3.29
CA GLY A 7 -17.14 -8.26 -2.79
C GLY A 7 -17.26 -8.93 -1.42
N HIS A 8 -16.14 -9.31 -0.81
CA HIS A 8 -16.11 -9.99 0.51
C HIS A 8 -15.04 -9.43 1.43
N TYR A 9 -14.63 -8.17 1.22
CA TYR A 9 -13.55 -7.56 2.00
C TYR A 9 -13.87 -7.46 3.49
N ALA A 10 -15.14 -7.23 3.83
CA ALA A 10 -15.57 -7.13 5.22
C ALA A 10 -15.36 -8.45 5.99
N ALA A 11 -15.36 -9.59 5.32
CA ALA A 11 -15.13 -10.90 5.93
C ALA A 11 -13.71 -11.06 6.49
N LYS A 12 -12.75 -10.22 6.07
CA LYS A 12 -11.38 -10.21 6.58
C LYS A 12 -11.31 -9.68 8.03
N HIS A 13 -12.36 -9.00 8.49
CA HIS A 13 -12.39 -8.33 9.78
C HIS A 13 -13.62 -8.75 10.61
N PRO A 14 -13.71 -10.04 11.02
CA PRO A 14 -14.84 -10.50 11.85
C PRO A 14 -14.88 -9.69 13.15
N GLY A 15 -16.06 -9.15 13.47
CA GLY A 15 -16.23 -8.30 14.65
C GLY A 15 -15.71 -6.88 14.50
N GLY A 16 -15.18 -6.52 13.34
CA GLY A 16 -14.72 -5.17 13.06
C GLY A 16 -15.87 -4.18 13.03
N LYS A 17 -15.64 -2.98 13.54
CA LYS A 17 -16.63 -1.90 13.58
C LYS A 17 -16.19 -0.73 12.71
N ILE A 18 -17.14 -0.16 11.97
CA ILE A 18 -16.90 1.03 11.17
C ILE A 18 -16.78 2.24 12.09
N ASP A 19 -15.70 3.01 11.95
CA ASP A 19 -15.56 4.32 12.56
C ASP A 19 -16.24 5.35 11.66
N ARG A 20 -17.22 6.05 12.18
CA ARG A 20 -18.02 6.98 11.37
C ARG A 20 -17.22 8.13 10.79
N ALA A 21 -16.30 8.71 11.56
CA ALA A 21 -15.46 9.81 11.07
C ALA A 21 -14.57 9.36 9.91
N ILE A 22 -14.01 8.15 10.01
CA ILE A 22 -13.20 7.56 8.94
C ILE A 22 -14.08 7.22 7.74
N ALA A 23 -15.25 6.64 7.96
CA ALA A 23 -16.20 6.30 6.90
C ALA A 23 -16.63 7.55 6.12
N ASP A 24 -16.92 8.65 6.81
CA ASP A 24 -17.28 9.92 6.18
C ASP A 24 -16.12 10.50 5.36
N ALA A 25 -14.90 10.41 5.88
CA ALA A 25 -13.70 10.83 5.17
C ALA A 25 -13.47 9.98 3.90
N ILE A 26 -13.68 8.68 3.99
CA ILE A 26 -13.59 7.75 2.84
C ILE A 26 -14.64 8.14 1.79
N ALA A 27 -15.88 8.37 2.21
CA ALA A 27 -16.97 8.76 1.30
C ALA A 27 -16.65 10.06 0.55
N GLY A 28 -15.98 11.00 1.19
CA GLY A 28 -15.56 12.26 0.56
C GLY A 28 -14.42 12.13 -0.45
N LYS A 29 -13.67 11.03 -0.42
CA LYS A 29 -12.51 10.80 -1.28
C LYS A 29 -12.70 9.68 -2.29
N GLU A 30 -13.66 8.79 -2.06
CA GLU A 30 -13.88 7.66 -2.96
C GLU A 30 -14.54 8.10 -4.26
N LYS A 31 -14.24 7.37 -5.32
CA LYS A 31 -14.88 7.52 -6.63
C LYS A 31 -15.20 6.13 -7.18
N GLU A 32 -16.46 5.91 -7.51
CA GLU A 32 -16.91 4.64 -8.10
C GLU A 32 -16.51 3.41 -7.26
N GLY A 33 -16.57 3.55 -5.95
CA GLY A 33 -16.22 2.47 -5.02
C GLY A 33 -14.72 2.28 -4.82
N ARG A 34 -13.89 3.22 -5.27
CA ARG A 34 -12.43 3.14 -5.19
C ARG A 34 -11.83 4.34 -4.49
N ILE A 35 -10.76 4.10 -3.72
CA ILE A 35 -10.00 5.15 -3.06
C ILE A 35 -8.51 4.92 -3.32
N THR A 36 -7.76 6.01 -3.54
CA THR A 36 -6.32 5.88 -3.80
C THR A 36 -5.55 5.61 -2.51
N CYS A 37 -4.42 4.93 -2.63
CA CYS A 37 -3.51 4.70 -1.50
C CYS A 37 -3.10 6.04 -0.84
N VAL A 38 -2.80 7.07 -1.62
CA VAL A 38 -2.47 8.41 -1.11
C VAL A 38 -3.61 8.98 -0.27
N ALA A 39 -4.85 8.93 -0.78
CA ALA A 39 -6.00 9.45 -0.06
C ALA A 39 -6.25 8.70 1.24
N ALA A 40 -6.11 7.38 1.23
CA ALA A 40 -6.28 6.55 2.43
C ALA A 40 -5.25 6.90 3.51
N HIS A 41 -3.98 7.09 3.13
CA HIS A 41 -2.94 7.50 4.07
C HIS A 41 -3.15 8.94 4.59
N ALA A 42 -3.67 9.83 3.75
CA ALA A 42 -4.02 11.20 4.17
C ALA A 42 -5.13 11.18 5.22
N ILE A 43 -6.11 10.29 5.07
CA ILE A 43 -7.17 10.11 6.07
C ILE A 43 -6.58 9.63 7.39
N ALA A 44 -5.68 8.65 7.36
CA ALA A 44 -5.02 8.14 8.56
C ALA A 44 -4.30 9.26 9.31
N LYS A 45 -3.56 10.10 8.59
CA LYS A 45 -2.85 11.23 9.17
C LYS A 45 -3.81 12.26 9.78
N LYS A 46 -4.87 12.62 9.07
CA LYS A 46 -5.85 13.60 9.53
C LYS A 46 -6.63 13.13 10.75
N GLN A 47 -6.97 11.84 10.79
CA GLN A 47 -7.72 11.24 11.89
C GLN A 47 -6.81 10.76 13.04
N ALA A 48 -5.49 10.96 12.92
CA ALA A 48 -4.50 10.55 13.91
C ALA A 48 -4.61 9.05 14.28
N CYS A 49 -4.82 8.21 13.27
CA CYS A 49 -4.90 6.75 13.43
C CYS A 49 -3.92 6.05 12.50
N SER A 50 -3.72 4.74 12.72
CA SER A 50 -2.83 3.97 11.85
C SER A 50 -3.46 3.72 10.48
N PRO A 51 -2.66 3.56 9.42
CA PRO A 51 -3.16 3.16 8.11
C PRO A 51 -3.97 1.86 8.14
N THR A 52 -3.60 0.92 9.02
CA THR A 52 -4.32 -0.36 9.19
C THR A 52 -5.78 -0.13 9.56
N VAL A 53 -6.07 0.83 10.44
CA VAL A 53 -7.44 1.16 10.84
C VAL A 53 -8.24 1.72 9.65
N VAL A 54 -7.64 2.60 8.86
CA VAL A 54 -8.29 3.11 7.64
C VAL A 54 -8.53 1.98 6.65
N GLY A 55 -7.55 1.11 6.44
CA GLY A 55 -7.68 -0.06 5.56
C GLY A 55 -8.81 -0.99 5.99
N MET A 56 -8.94 -1.23 7.29
CA MET A 56 -10.06 -2.01 7.85
C MET A 56 -11.41 -1.37 7.51
N ASN A 57 -11.54 -0.06 7.68
CA ASN A 57 -12.78 0.64 7.34
C ASN A 57 -13.08 0.59 5.84
N ILE A 58 -12.07 0.70 4.98
CA ILE A 58 -12.23 0.56 3.53
C ILE A 58 -12.79 -0.83 3.21
N ASP A 59 -12.23 -1.88 3.82
CA ASP A 59 -12.69 -3.26 3.63
C ASP A 59 -14.12 -3.45 4.14
N LEU A 60 -14.45 -2.93 5.33
CA LEU A 60 -15.80 -3.03 5.91
C LEU A 60 -16.85 -2.33 5.05
N LEU A 61 -16.46 -1.27 4.33
CA LEU A 61 -17.32 -0.55 3.41
C LEU A 61 -17.33 -1.16 2.00
N GLU A 62 -16.63 -2.29 1.80
CA GLU A 62 -16.50 -2.97 0.50
C GLU A 62 -15.98 -2.05 -0.61
N LYS A 63 -15.06 -1.13 -0.26
CA LYS A 63 -14.39 -0.26 -1.23
C LYS A 63 -13.06 -0.87 -1.65
N ARG A 64 -12.55 -0.44 -2.79
CA ARG A 64 -11.26 -0.91 -3.33
C ARG A 64 -10.19 0.16 -3.20
N ILE A 65 -8.99 -0.26 -2.85
CA ILE A 65 -7.80 0.59 -2.89
C ILE A 65 -7.21 0.55 -4.29
N ARG A 66 -6.83 1.71 -4.80
CA ARG A 66 -6.18 1.82 -6.10
C ARG A 66 -4.92 2.69 -6.01
N ARG A 67 -4.11 2.64 -7.04
CA ARG A 67 -2.87 3.41 -7.19
C ARG A 67 -1.95 3.25 -5.99
N CYS A 68 -1.55 2.01 -5.72
CA CYS A 68 -0.54 1.71 -4.73
C CYS A 68 0.70 2.58 -4.94
N GLN A 69 1.20 3.21 -3.89
CA GLN A 69 2.36 4.11 -3.97
C GLN A 69 3.65 3.42 -4.41
N LEU A 70 3.69 2.10 -4.26
CA LEU A 70 4.81 1.28 -4.71
C LEU A 70 4.60 0.71 -6.11
N GLY A 71 3.50 1.07 -6.77
CA GLY A 71 3.19 0.64 -8.12
C GLY A 71 2.82 -0.84 -8.26
N LEU A 72 2.38 -1.48 -7.16
CA LEU A 72 2.15 -2.93 -7.15
C LEU A 72 0.77 -3.34 -7.65
N PHE A 73 -0.24 -2.49 -7.49
CA PHE A 73 -1.60 -2.79 -7.91
C PHE A 73 -2.44 -1.52 -8.07
N GLY A 74 -3.61 -1.67 -8.68
CA GLY A 74 -4.59 -0.59 -8.77
C GLY A 74 -4.38 0.36 -9.94
N TYR A 75 -3.68 -0.06 -10.99
CA TYR A 75 -3.40 0.74 -12.19
C TYR A 75 -4.06 0.12 -13.42
N GLY A 76 -5.27 0.60 -13.73
CA GLY A 76 -6.01 0.16 -14.91
C GLY A 76 -6.78 -1.15 -14.73
N LEU A 77 -7.28 -1.68 -15.84
CA LEU A 77 -8.14 -2.89 -15.87
C LEU A 77 -7.35 -4.19 -15.87
N LYS A 78 -6.05 -4.14 -16.16
CA LYS A 78 -5.19 -5.32 -16.20
C LYS A 78 -4.46 -5.47 -14.88
N LYS A 79 -4.34 -6.69 -14.37
CA LYS A 79 -3.59 -7.04 -13.16
C LYS A 79 -2.08 -6.90 -13.39
N LYS A 80 -1.62 -5.74 -13.82
CA LYS A 80 -0.20 -5.49 -14.03
C LYS A 80 0.32 -4.48 -13.02
N LYS A 81 1.54 -4.71 -12.57
CA LYS A 81 2.27 -3.73 -11.78
C LYS A 81 2.58 -2.52 -12.65
N ALA A 82 2.45 -1.33 -12.11
CA ALA A 82 2.95 -0.12 -12.75
C ALA A 82 4.46 0.01 -12.59
N VAL A 83 5.00 -0.53 -11.50
CA VAL A 83 6.44 -0.50 -11.23
C VAL A 83 7.19 -1.41 -12.19
N LYS A 84 8.33 -0.94 -12.67
CA LYS A 84 9.24 -1.69 -13.53
C LYS A 84 10.60 -1.81 -12.86
N PRO A 85 11.36 -2.90 -13.12
CA PRO A 85 12.71 -3.03 -12.57
C PRO A 85 13.58 -1.82 -12.93
N ALA A 86 14.32 -1.29 -11.96
CA ALA A 86 15.27 -0.23 -12.20
C ALA A 86 16.40 -0.72 -13.13
N ALA A 87 16.85 0.16 -14.04
CA ALA A 87 17.98 -0.16 -14.90
C ALA A 87 19.28 -0.30 -14.11
N MET A 88 19.40 0.45 -13.02
CA MET A 88 20.56 0.42 -12.16
C MET A 88 20.13 0.67 -10.71
N VAL A 89 20.70 -0.07 -9.77
CA VAL A 89 20.51 0.12 -8.33
C VAL A 89 21.86 0.47 -7.72
N THR A 90 21.95 1.63 -7.07
CA THR A 90 23.20 2.04 -6.42
C THR A 90 23.56 1.07 -5.29
N LYS A 91 24.86 0.95 -5.02
CA LYS A 91 25.36 0.11 -3.93
C LYS A 91 24.76 0.52 -2.58
N THR A 92 24.63 1.82 -2.35
CA THR A 92 24.06 2.38 -1.12
C THR A 92 22.60 1.94 -0.95
N LEU A 93 21.79 2.08 -1.99
CA LEU A 93 20.38 1.67 -1.95
C LEU A 93 20.24 0.15 -1.80
N LYS A 94 21.06 -0.61 -2.53
CA LYS A 94 21.05 -2.07 -2.43
C LYS A 94 21.36 -2.55 -1.01
N THR A 95 22.36 -1.96 -0.37
CA THR A 95 22.73 -2.26 1.02
C THR A 95 21.60 -1.89 1.98
N ALA A 96 21.00 -0.71 1.80
CA ALA A 96 19.90 -0.24 2.64
C ALA A 96 18.67 -1.14 2.53
N ILE A 97 18.33 -1.59 1.33
CA ILE A 97 17.22 -2.53 1.10
C ILE A 97 17.49 -3.85 1.82
N ARG A 98 18.70 -4.40 1.66
CA ARG A 98 19.09 -5.66 2.31
C ARG A 98 19.01 -5.59 3.82
N LYS A 99 19.42 -4.48 4.42
CA LYS A 99 19.32 -4.27 5.87
C LYS A 99 17.87 -4.15 6.35
N ALA A 100 16.98 -3.63 5.53
CA ALA A 100 15.58 -3.46 5.87
C ALA A 100 14.75 -4.73 5.63
N MET A 101 15.29 -5.71 4.92
CA MET A 101 14.60 -6.96 4.62
C MET A 101 14.42 -7.84 5.85
N ASP A 102 13.29 -8.56 5.86
CA ASP A 102 13.05 -9.68 6.76
C ASP A 102 12.93 -10.94 5.89
N GLY A 103 13.93 -11.79 5.96
CA GLY A 103 14.07 -12.91 5.03
C GLY A 103 14.31 -12.42 3.60
N ASP A 104 13.45 -12.83 2.67
CA ASP A 104 13.51 -12.44 1.26
C ASP A 104 12.53 -11.31 0.89
N CYS A 105 11.90 -10.70 1.91
CA CYS A 105 10.86 -9.70 1.72
C CYS A 105 11.22 -8.38 2.43
N ILE A 106 10.61 -7.29 1.97
CA ILE A 106 10.59 -6.01 2.67
C ILE A 106 9.13 -5.58 2.82
N THR A 107 8.75 -5.02 3.98
CA THR A 107 7.39 -4.56 4.18
C THR A 107 7.14 -3.23 3.45
N CYS A 108 5.88 -2.95 3.13
CA CYS A 108 5.49 -1.66 2.57
C CYS A 108 5.96 -0.50 3.47
N GLN A 109 5.77 -0.62 4.78
CA GLN A 109 6.20 0.41 5.73
C GLN A 109 7.71 0.63 5.67
N ALA A 110 8.51 -0.44 5.68
CA ALA A 110 9.97 -0.34 5.60
C ALA A 110 10.42 0.29 4.29
N ALA A 111 9.77 -0.04 3.18
CA ALA A 111 10.06 0.57 1.88
C ALA A 111 9.78 2.08 1.88
N TRP A 112 8.68 2.52 2.50
CA TRP A 112 8.35 3.93 2.63
C TRP A 112 9.35 4.68 3.51
N GLU A 113 9.73 4.09 4.64
CA GLU A 113 10.74 4.67 5.55
C GLU A 113 12.08 4.83 4.84
N LEU A 114 12.46 3.84 4.05
CA LEU A 114 13.69 3.87 3.27
C LEU A 114 13.67 5.00 2.23
N ALA A 115 12.55 5.16 1.53
CA ALA A 115 12.37 6.24 0.57
C ALA A 115 12.53 7.61 1.24
N ASN A 116 11.89 7.81 2.38
CA ASN A 116 11.99 9.05 3.14
C ASN A 116 13.41 9.32 3.60
N LYS A 117 14.08 8.30 4.15
CA LYS A 117 15.45 8.41 4.67
C LYS A 117 16.45 8.76 3.58
N MET A 118 16.27 8.21 2.39
CA MET A 118 17.20 8.40 1.27
C MET A 118 16.78 9.49 0.29
N SER A 119 15.72 10.22 0.58
CA SER A 119 15.15 11.26 -0.29
C SER A 119 14.81 10.74 -1.69
N LEU A 120 14.30 9.53 -1.75
CA LEU A 120 13.83 8.89 -2.97
C LEU A 120 12.31 8.84 -2.99
N THR A 121 11.72 8.69 -4.17
CA THR A 121 10.30 8.39 -4.27
C THR A 121 10.05 6.94 -3.86
N ARG A 122 8.84 6.65 -3.43
CA ARG A 122 8.44 5.27 -3.09
C ARG A 122 8.54 4.35 -4.31
N LEU A 123 8.21 4.88 -5.48
CA LEU A 123 8.31 4.14 -6.74
C LEU A 123 9.77 3.80 -7.07
N GLU A 124 10.71 4.70 -6.81
CA GLU A 124 12.13 4.44 -7.02
C GLU A 124 12.64 3.30 -6.14
N VAL A 125 12.23 3.25 -4.87
CA VAL A 125 12.58 2.13 -3.98
C VAL A 125 11.93 0.84 -4.46
N SER A 126 10.66 0.88 -4.87
CA SER A 126 9.96 -0.28 -5.41
C SER A 126 10.61 -0.79 -6.71
N SER A 127 11.02 0.11 -7.60
CA SER A 127 11.76 -0.25 -8.82
C SER A 127 13.08 -0.96 -8.51
N ALA A 128 13.80 -0.49 -7.50
CA ALA A 128 15.02 -1.15 -7.05
C ALA A 128 14.74 -2.55 -6.50
N CYS A 129 13.67 -2.70 -5.72
CA CYS A 129 13.24 -4.00 -5.22
C CYS A 129 12.90 -4.96 -6.36
N GLU A 130 12.21 -4.50 -7.40
CA GLU A 130 11.92 -5.32 -8.57
C GLU A 130 13.21 -5.77 -9.27
N ALA A 131 14.19 -4.88 -9.43
CA ALA A 131 15.47 -5.21 -10.04
C ALA A 131 16.27 -6.23 -9.21
N MET A 132 16.16 -6.16 -7.89
CA MET A 132 16.84 -7.06 -6.97
C MET A 132 16.05 -8.35 -6.70
N LYS A 133 14.86 -8.49 -7.27
CA LYS A 133 13.93 -9.59 -7.02
C LYS A 133 13.56 -9.73 -5.54
N VAL A 134 13.44 -8.59 -4.85
CA VAL A 134 12.99 -8.52 -3.48
C VAL A 134 11.48 -8.29 -3.47
N LYS A 135 10.75 -9.18 -2.81
CA LYS A 135 9.29 -9.10 -2.71
C LYS A 135 8.89 -8.08 -1.65
N ILE A 136 7.91 -7.25 -1.96
CA ILE A 136 7.30 -6.35 -0.98
C ILE A 136 6.09 -7.06 -0.36
N SER A 137 6.08 -7.11 0.96
CA SER A 137 5.03 -7.79 1.73
C SER A 137 4.31 -6.80 2.64
N THR A 138 3.20 -7.24 3.22
CA THR A 138 2.49 -6.52 4.28
C THR A 138 2.18 -5.06 3.93
N CYS A 139 1.14 -4.86 3.14
CA CYS A 139 0.60 -3.53 2.84
C CYS A 139 0.17 -2.82 4.12
N GLN A 140 0.52 -1.55 4.27
CA GLN A 140 0.14 -0.75 5.45
C GLN A 140 -1.38 -0.60 5.60
N LEU A 141 -2.10 -0.65 4.49
CA LEU A 141 -3.57 -0.59 4.46
C LEU A 141 -4.22 -1.98 4.52
N GLY A 142 -3.42 -3.03 4.54
CA GLY A 142 -3.93 -4.39 4.60
C GLY A 142 -4.46 -4.93 3.27
N ALA A 143 -4.00 -4.39 2.13
CA ALA A 143 -4.43 -4.88 0.82
C ALA A 143 -3.80 -6.24 0.46
N PHE A 144 -2.64 -6.52 1.00
CA PHE A 144 -1.95 -7.80 0.83
C PHE A 144 -1.05 -8.09 2.03
#